data_8a101eaf534462ec2563491872028fe9
#
_entry.id   8a101eaf534462ec2563491872028fe9
#
_cell.length_a   1.000
_cell.length_b   1.000
_cell.length_c   1.000
_cell.angle_alpha   90.00
_cell.angle_beta   90.00
_cell.angle_gamma   90.00
#
_symmetry.space_group_name_H-M   'P 1'
#
loop_
_entity.id
_entity.type
_entity.pdbx_description
1 polymer ?
#
loop_
_entity_poly.entity_id
_entity_poly.type
_entity_poly.pdbx_seq_one_letter_code
_entity_poly.pdbx_strand_id
1 'polypeptide(L)'
;IRHSFPTRRSSDLGVYVMMETISRGKGRVDIARPNLTKNVTGYIVEIDNATSLPVSALNNFTKYVSVLRKDSFFDLVYPGEEQITPAIKDYIEKDLSKFEKALYSYDYDTLAYGFNNYVDIEEFADYFIIAEVFLQHDTGNLSTYFYKDVNGKIKPCVWDFNNDLGNISTDNEDDFHIRQFVSVQAPWFWMMIKDENYINLIIDRYREFRQGILSNENILQYIQDVTEYQGEAVDRNYAVWGYSFNSENLDSRNKLHPDERNPESYEEAVGQMTDELIGRLEWLDENIEVLKQYCHESAVKKFNH
;
A
#
# COMPACT_ATOMS: atom_id res chain seq x y z
N ILE A 1 7.62 -9.24 -21.18
CA ILE A 1 6.54 -9.55 -22.11
C ILE A 1 6.51 -8.42 -23.14
N ARG A 2 6.89 -8.73 -24.38
CA ARG A 2 6.67 -7.80 -25.49
C ARG A 2 5.19 -7.87 -25.83
N HIS A 3 4.41 -6.91 -25.40
CA HIS A 3 3.07 -6.71 -25.94
C HIS A 3 3.22 -6.21 -27.39
N SER A 4 3.12 -7.10 -28.35
CA SER A 4 2.90 -6.71 -29.73
C SER A 4 1.45 -6.22 -29.82
N PHE A 5 1.26 -4.94 -30.06
CA PHE A 5 -0.05 -4.44 -30.41
C PHE A 5 -0.57 -5.17 -31.63
N PRO A 6 -1.78 -5.72 -31.61
CA PRO A 6 -2.34 -6.39 -32.77
C PRO A 6 -2.53 -5.37 -33.89
N THR A 7 -1.87 -5.62 -35.01
CA THR A 7 -1.97 -4.78 -36.25
C THR A 7 -3.28 -4.99 -37.00
N ARG A 8 -4.29 -5.63 -36.42
CA ARG A 8 -5.58 -5.88 -37.08
C ARG A 8 -6.67 -4.97 -36.52
N ARG A 9 -7.24 -4.18 -37.41
CA ARG A 9 -8.25 -3.12 -37.27
C ARG A 9 -9.64 -3.59 -36.79
N SER A 10 -9.84 -4.68 -36.10
CA SER A 10 -11.20 -5.17 -35.84
C SER A 10 -11.45 -5.78 -34.47
N SER A 11 -10.58 -5.56 -33.49
CA SER A 11 -10.82 -6.08 -32.16
C SER A 11 -10.75 -4.90 -31.18
N ASP A 12 -11.91 -4.40 -30.79
CA ASP A 12 -12.01 -3.61 -29.56
C ASP A 12 -11.74 -4.56 -28.40
N LEU A 13 -10.70 -4.28 -27.62
CA LEU A 13 -10.27 -5.11 -26.50
C LEU A 13 -10.80 -4.56 -25.16
N GLY A 14 -11.60 -3.49 -25.20
CA GLY A 14 -12.11 -2.82 -23.99
C GLY A 14 -11.14 -1.77 -23.45
N VAL A 15 -11.43 -1.30 -22.24
CA VAL A 15 -10.61 -0.34 -21.51
C VAL A 15 -9.59 -1.07 -20.64
N TYR A 16 -8.35 -0.60 -20.65
CA TYR A 16 -7.26 -1.14 -19.85
C TYR A 16 -6.58 -0.05 -19.03
N VAL A 17 -6.25 -0.35 -17.82
CA VAL A 17 -5.36 0.49 -17.02
C VAL A 17 -3.93 0.26 -17.49
N MET A 18 -3.29 1.32 -17.97
CA MET A 18 -1.87 1.28 -18.29
C MET A 18 -1.08 1.68 -17.04
N MET A 19 -0.42 0.71 -16.44
CA MET A 19 0.35 0.90 -15.21
C MET A 19 1.75 0.32 -15.35
N GLU A 20 2.69 0.87 -14.59
CA GLU A 20 4.04 0.34 -14.49
C GLU A 20 4.16 -0.64 -13.34
N THR A 21 4.84 -1.75 -13.58
CA THR A 21 5.21 -2.66 -12.49
C THR A 21 6.27 -2.03 -11.60
N ILE A 22 6.24 -2.34 -10.31
CA ILE A 22 7.29 -1.94 -9.38
C ILE A 22 8.59 -2.65 -9.77
N SER A 23 9.49 -1.90 -10.38
CA SER A 23 10.74 -2.44 -10.89
C SER A 23 11.85 -1.39 -10.88
N ARG A 24 13.10 -1.85 -10.77
CA ARG A 24 14.25 -0.96 -10.84
C ARG A 24 14.39 -0.34 -12.23
N GLY A 25 14.54 0.97 -12.29
CA GLY A 25 14.81 1.68 -13.56
C GLY A 25 14.82 3.18 -13.39
N LYS A 26 15.47 3.88 -14.34
CA LYS A 26 15.40 5.33 -14.42
C LYS A 26 13.95 5.74 -14.75
N GLY A 27 13.38 6.62 -13.96
CA GLY A 27 11.97 7.02 -14.08
C GLY A 27 10.98 6.03 -13.43
N ARG A 28 11.48 5.01 -12.74
CA ARG A 28 10.76 4.08 -11.86
C ARG A 28 11.43 4.08 -10.50
N VAL A 29 11.69 2.91 -9.90
CA VAL A 29 12.50 2.81 -8.69
C VAL A 29 13.98 2.95 -9.07
N ASP A 30 14.50 4.17 -8.98
CA ASP A 30 15.88 4.49 -9.42
C ASP A 30 16.87 4.25 -8.26
N ILE A 31 17.32 3.01 -8.15
CA ILE A 31 18.24 2.53 -7.11
C ILE A 31 19.46 1.84 -7.73
N ALA A 32 20.53 1.75 -6.98
CA ALA A 32 21.81 1.19 -7.42
C ALA A 32 21.71 -0.29 -7.81
N ARG A 33 22.51 -0.68 -8.79
CA ARG A 33 22.72 -2.10 -9.14
C ARG A 33 23.61 -2.78 -8.10
N PRO A 34 23.54 -4.13 -8.00
CA PRO A 34 24.44 -4.89 -7.16
C PRO A 34 25.91 -4.60 -7.49
N ASN A 35 26.65 -4.26 -6.45
CA ASN A 35 28.09 -4.15 -6.50
C ASN A 35 28.69 -5.39 -5.83
N LEU A 36 29.06 -6.38 -6.63
CA LEU A 36 29.56 -7.66 -6.13
C LEU A 36 30.92 -7.55 -5.46
N THR A 37 31.70 -6.51 -5.73
CA THR A 37 33.00 -6.28 -5.06
C THR A 37 32.80 -5.76 -3.64
N LYS A 38 31.82 -4.90 -3.43
CA LYS A 38 31.50 -4.33 -2.12
C LYS A 38 30.39 -5.07 -1.38
N ASN A 39 29.73 -6.02 -2.06
CA ASN A 39 28.57 -6.75 -1.55
C ASN A 39 27.43 -5.83 -1.06
N VAL A 40 27.11 -4.77 -1.82
CA VAL A 40 26.03 -3.83 -1.53
C VAL A 40 25.15 -3.64 -2.74
N THR A 41 23.88 -3.31 -2.53
CA THR A 41 22.90 -3.09 -3.58
C THR A 41 21.77 -2.17 -3.10
N GLY A 42 21.13 -1.45 -4.02
CA GLY A 42 19.76 -1.02 -3.80
C GLY A 42 18.83 -2.25 -3.89
N TYR A 43 17.70 -2.24 -3.22
CA TYR A 43 16.77 -3.38 -3.24
C TYR A 43 15.30 -2.96 -3.26
N ILE A 44 14.47 -3.85 -3.78
CA ILE A 44 13.01 -3.80 -3.69
C ILE A 44 12.58 -5.11 -3.04
N VAL A 45 11.74 -5.00 -2.02
CA VAL A 45 11.17 -6.14 -1.31
C VAL A 45 9.65 -6.00 -1.27
N GLU A 46 8.96 -7.12 -1.18
CA GLU A 46 7.52 -7.17 -0.98
C GLU A 46 7.16 -7.97 0.27
N ILE A 47 6.04 -7.61 0.87
CA ILE A 47 5.35 -8.44 1.87
C ILE A 47 4.14 -9.00 1.15
N ASP A 48 4.10 -10.31 0.98
CA ASP A 48 3.00 -10.98 0.33
C ASP A 48 2.85 -12.43 0.85
N ASN A 49 1.85 -13.15 0.33
CA ASN A 49 1.71 -14.57 0.56
C ASN A 49 2.95 -15.32 0.09
N ALA A 50 3.37 -16.30 0.88
CA ALA A 50 4.54 -17.12 0.56
C ALA A 50 4.33 -17.92 -0.72
N THR A 51 4.80 -17.37 -1.81
CA THR A 51 5.06 -18.14 -3.03
C THR A 51 6.53 -18.55 -3.11
N SER A 52 7.23 -18.46 -2.02
CA SER A 52 8.68 -18.42 -1.91
C SER A 52 9.39 -19.43 -2.81
N LEU A 53 10.02 -18.88 -3.82
CA LEU A 53 11.24 -19.48 -4.31
C LEU A 53 12.28 -19.32 -3.18
N PRO A 54 12.97 -20.40 -2.76
CA PRO A 54 13.90 -20.36 -1.62
C PRO A 54 15.01 -19.29 -1.73
N VAL A 55 15.25 -18.80 -2.95
CA VAL A 55 16.28 -17.79 -3.24
C VAL A 55 15.81 -16.38 -2.91
N SER A 56 14.53 -16.07 -3.17
CA SER A 56 13.94 -14.74 -2.94
C SER A 56 13.51 -14.50 -1.50
N ALA A 57 13.11 -15.53 -0.78
CA ALA A 57 12.67 -15.40 0.60
C ALA A 57 13.78 -14.88 1.52
N LEU A 58 13.48 -13.78 2.24
CA LEU A 58 14.43 -13.13 3.15
C LEU A 58 14.21 -13.55 4.59
N ASN A 59 15.31 -13.70 5.33
CA ASN A 59 15.29 -13.77 6.78
C ASN A 59 15.37 -12.36 7.37
N ASN A 60 14.49 -12.07 8.31
CA ASN A 60 14.45 -10.80 9.00
C ASN A 60 14.27 -11.00 10.51
N PHE A 61 14.45 -9.93 11.28
CA PHE A 61 14.38 -10.01 12.74
C PHE A 61 13.00 -10.48 13.22
N THR A 62 11.92 -9.99 12.64
CA THR A 62 10.55 -10.31 13.07
C THR A 62 10.17 -11.77 12.80
N LYS A 63 10.82 -12.44 11.86
CA LYS A 63 10.63 -13.87 11.62
C LYS A 63 11.01 -14.73 12.84
N TYR A 64 11.91 -14.24 13.68
CA TYR A 64 12.40 -14.94 14.87
C TYR A 64 11.73 -14.51 16.17
N VAL A 65 10.99 -13.42 16.15
CA VAL A 65 10.21 -12.90 17.27
C VAL A 65 8.74 -13.04 16.96
N SER A 66 8.03 -13.77 17.77
CA SER A 66 6.60 -14.08 17.64
C SER A 66 5.70 -12.82 17.79
N VAL A 67 6.10 -11.67 17.22
CA VAL A 67 5.40 -10.39 17.40
C VAL A 67 4.32 -10.20 16.33
N LEU A 68 4.38 -10.94 15.21
CA LEU A 68 3.57 -10.66 14.05
C LEU A 68 2.89 -11.89 13.46
N ARG A 69 1.90 -11.65 12.60
CA ARG A 69 1.14 -12.69 11.91
C ARG A 69 2.09 -13.67 11.21
N LYS A 70 1.81 -14.96 11.37
CA LYS A 70 2.67 -16.06 10.93
C LYS A 70 2.83 -16.18 9.41
N ASP A 71 2.04 -15.46 8.64
CA ASP A 71 1.81 -15.77 7.23
C ASP A 71 2.36 -14.69 6.26
N SER A 72 2.91 -13.59 6.78
CA SER A 72 3.56 -12.58 5.95
C SER A 72 5.03 -12.89 5.77
N PHE A 73 5.47 -12.93 4.51
CA PHE A 73 6.85 -13.21 4.14
C PHE A 73 7.44 -12.02 3.39
N PHE A 74 8.72 -11.76 3.64
CA PHE A 74 9.48 -10.83 2.83
C PHE A 74 10.08 -11.58 1.65
N ASP A 75 9.68 -11.19 0.44
CA ASP A 75 10.27 -11.67 -0.79
C ASP A 75 11.08 -10.57 -1.47
N LEU A 76 12.18 -10.96 -2.10
CA LEU A 76 13.06 -10.08 -2.82
C LEU A 76 12.60 -9.94 -4.27
N VAL A 77 12.15 -8.73 -4.64
CA VAL A 77 11.76 -8.38 -6.01
C VAL A 77 12.97 -7.94 -6.83
N TYR A 78 13.88 -7.18 -6.21
CA TYR A 78 15.12 -6.75 -6.83
C TYR A 78 16.25 -6.73 -5.79
N PRO A 79 17.46 -7.22 -6.11
CA PRO A 79 17.90 -7.82 -7.36
C PRO A 79 17.18 -9.11 -7.73
N GLY A 80 17.07 -9.39 -9.04
CA GLY A 80 16.52 -10.65 -9.54
C GLY A 80 17.45 -11.85 -9.26
N GLU A 81 16.92 -13.05 -9.35
CA GLU A 81 17.59 -14.32 -9.00
C GLU A 81 19.01 -14.46 -9.60
N GLU A 82 19.21 -14.01 -10.83
CA GLU A 82 20.51 -14.07 -11.53
C GLU A 82 21.58 -13.19 -10.88
N GLN A 83 21.20 -12.21 -10.05
CA GLN A 83 22.07 -11.21 -9.43
C GLN A 83 22.22 -11.44 -7.92
N ILE A 84 21.49 -12.36 -7.35
CA ILE A 84 21.53 -12.66 -5.92
C ILE A 84 22.72 -13.57 -5.64
N THR A 85 23.67 -13.07 -4.85
CA THR A 85 24.69 -13.89 -4.21
C THR A 85 24.40 -14.03 -2.72
N PRO A 86 24.93 -15.05 -2.03
CA PRO A 86 24.78 -15.18 -0.56
C PRO A 86 25.18 -13.91 0.19
N ALA A 87 26.21 -13.19 -0.28
CA ALA A 87 26.69 -11.97 0.34
C ALA A 87 25.73 -10.77 0.12
N ILE A 88 25.15 -10.65 -1.06
CA ILE A 88 24.12 -9.64 -1.38
C ILE A 88 22.86 -9.91 -0.56
N LYS A 89 22.41 -11.16 -0.49
CA LYS A 89 21.26 -11.56 0.33
C LYS A 89 21.48 -11.23 1.81
N ASP A 90 22.60 -11.62 2.36
CA ASP A 90 22.99 -11.33 3.75
C ASP A 90 23.04 -9.81 4.04
N TYR A 91 23.50 -9.01 3.07
CA TYR A 91 23.46 -7.54 3.18
C TYR A 91 22.03 -7.01 3.35
N ILE A 92 21.10 -7.47 2.50
CA ILE A 92 19.69 -7.02 2.53
C ILE A 92 19.02 -7.49 3.83
N GLU A 93 19.19 -8.75 4.20
CA GLU A 93 18.64 -9.33 5.43
C GLU A 93 19.12 -8.61 6.69
N LYS A 94 20.40 -8.26 6.74
CA LYS A 94 20.99 -7.48 7.84
C LYS A 94 20.46 -6.06 7.89
N ASP A 95 20.24 -5.44 6.74
CA ASP A 95 19.76 -4.07 6.65
C ASP A 95 18.31 -3.96 7.12
N LEU A 96 17.43 -4.83 6.63
CA LEU A 96 16.04 -4.95 7.11
C LEU A 96 15.98 -5.28 8.61
N SER A 97 16.80 -6.24 9.06
CA SER A 97 16.86 -6.61 10.47
C SER A 97 17.34 -5.49 11.38
N LYS A 98 18.20 -4.58 10.91
CA LYS A 98 18.59 -3.37 11.67
C LYS A 98 17.41 -2.44 11.88
N PHE A 99 16.66 -2.18 10.81
CA PHE A 99 15.45 -1.37 10.92
C PHE A 99 14.44 -1.98 11.90
N GLU A 100 14.11 -3.26 11.72
CA GLU A 100 13.14 -3.92 12.60
C GLU A 100 13.60 -3.97 14.05
N LYS A 101 14.89 -4.21 14.32
CA LYS A 101 15.45 -4.14 15.67
C LYS A 101 15.31 -2.75 16.28
N ALA A 102 15.51 -1.68 15.51
CA ALA A 102 15.28 -0.33 15.99
C ALA A 102 13.79 -0.08 16.27
N LEU A 103 12.91 -0.52 15.37
CA LEU A 103 11.46 -0.36 15.49
C LEU A 103 10.88 -1.08 16.73
N TYR A 104 11.38 -2.27 17.05
CA TYR A 104 10.91 -3.08 18.18
C TYR A 104 11.78 -2.94 19.45
N SER A 105 12.66 -1.92 19.49
CA SER A 105 13.55 -1.67 20.62
C SER A 105 12.87 -0.88 21.75
N TYR A 106 13.58 -0.77 22.87
CA TYR A 106 13.15 0.05 24.01
C TYR A 106 13.36 1.55 23.81
N ASP A 107 13.94 1.95 22.69
CA ASP A 107 14.27 3.32 22.31
C ASP A 107 13.80 3.67 20.89
N TYR A 108 12.74 3.00 20.44
CA TYR A 108 12.20 3.07 19.06
C TYR A 108 11.86 4.50 18.60
N ASP A 109 11.47 5.39 19.51
CA ASP A 109 11.05 6.77 19.26
C ASP A 109 12.14 7.82 19.52
N THR A 110 13.38 7.39 19.77
CA THR A 110 14.48 8.30 20.04
C THR A 110 15.15 8.77 18.75
N LEU A 111 15.66 10.02 18.74
CA LEU A 111 16.34 10.57 17.58
C LEU A 111 17.65 9.82 17.24
N ALA A 112 18.33 9.29 18.25
CA ALA A 112 19.64 8.66 18.06
C ALA A 112 19.54 7.21 17.58
N TYR A 113 18.55 6.45 18.03
CA TYR A 113 18.48 4.99 17.84
C TYR A 113 17.16 4.51 17.30
N GLY A 114 16.15 5.38 17.21
CA GLY A 114 14.80 5.04 16.78
C GLY A 114 14.71 4.67 15.30
N PHE A 115 13.57 4.13 14.91
CA PHE A 115 13.29 3.65 13.55
C PHE A 115 13.38 4.75 12.48
N ASN A 116 13.17 6.01 12.84
CA ASN A 116 13.28 7.18 11.97
C ASN A 116 14.66 7.35 11.30
N ASN A 117 15.68 6.67 11.81
CA ASN A 117 17.00 6.64 11.17
C ASN A 117 17.08 5.72 9.96
N TYR A 118 16.13 4.79 9.81
CA TYR A 118 16.12 3.73 8.80
C TYR A 118 15.10 3.92 7.70
N VAL A 119 14.00 4.62 7.99
CA VAL A 119 12.90 4.85 7.05
C VAL A 119 12.79 6.33 6.68
N ASP A 120 12.27 6.59 5.48
CA ASP A 120 11.83 7.92 5.10
C ASP A 120 10.46 8.18 5.74
N ILE A 121 10.48 8.92 6.84
CA ILE A 121 9.30 9.04 7.70
C ILE A 121 8.16 9.81 7.03
N GLU A 122 8.49 10.75 6.14
CA GLU A 122 7.48 11.50 5.37
C GLU A 122 6.80 10.60 4.34
N GLU A 123 7.57 9.83 3.59
CA GLU A 123 7.03 8.87 2.62
C GLU A 123 6.17 7.78 3.31
N PHE A 124 6.56 7.35 4.51
CA PHE A 124 5.74 6.42 5.29
C PHE A 124 4.46 7.06 5.83
N ALA A 125 4.49 8.35 6.19
CA ALA A 125 3.29 9.08 6.60
C ALA A 125 2.33 9.26 5.41
N ASP A 126 2.84 9.61 4.23
CA ASP A 126 2.05 9.73 3.02
C ASP A 126 1.42 8.40 2.59
N TYR A 127 2.19 7.30 2.68
CA TYR A 127 1.68 5.97 2.42
C TYR A 127 0.59 5.57 3.42
N PHE A 128 0.77 5.86 4.71
CA PHE A 128 -0.25 5.63 5.73
C PHE A 128 -1.53 6.40 5.41
N ILE A 129 -1.42 7.67 5.05
CA ILE A 129 -2.57 8.51 4.69
C ILE A 129 -3.31 7.93 3.50
N ILE A 130 -2.61 7.57 2.42
CA ILE A 130 -3.26 7.03 1.22
C ILE A 130 -3.92 5.67 1.50
N ALA A 131 -3.27 4.82 2.30
CA ALA A 131 -3.84 3.55 2.73
C ALA A 131 -5.12 3.72 3.56
N GLU A 132 -5.14 4.71 4.46
CA GLU A 132 -6.35 5.02 5.25
C GLU A 132 -7.45 5.68 4.41
N VAL A 133 -7.10 6.57 3.48
CA VAL A 133 -8.08 7.21 2.59
C VAL A 133 -8.80 6.19 1.73
N PHE A 134 -8.06 5.22 1.19
CA PHE A 134 -8.62 4.20 0.29
C PHE A 134 -9.04 2.91 1.01
N LEU A 135 -8.92 2.82 2.33
CA LEU A 135 -9.23 1.59 3.10
C LEU A 135 -8.45 0.37 2.62
N GLN A 136 -7.13 0.53 2.41
CA GLN A 136 -6.27 -0.54 1.94
C GLN A 136 -5.99 -1.57 3.04
N HIS A 137 -6.78 -2.63 3.08
CA HIS A 137 -6.73 -3.67 4.11
C HIS A 137 -5.47 -4.53 4.07
N ASP A 138 -4.83 -4.61 2.92
CA ASP A 138 -3.61 -5.42 2.72
C ASP A 138 -2.34 -4.71 3.23
N THR A 139 -2.44 -3.41 3.56
CA THR A 139 -1.31 -2.60 4.02
C THR A 139 -0.46 -3.32 5.06
N GLY A 140 0.82 -3.51 4.76
CA GLY A 140 1.82 -4.11 5.64
C GLY A 140 1.67 -5.61 5.88
N ASN A 141 0.68 -6.27 5.26
CA ASN A 141 0.44 -7.70 5.38
C ASN A 141 0.58 -8.44 4.04
N LEU A 142 0.01 -7.88 2.98
CA LEU A 142 0.02 -8.42 1.61
C LEU A 142 0.26 -7.27 0.64
N SER A 143 0.68 -7.59 -0.57
CA SER A 143 0.81 -6.65 -1.69
C SER A 143 1.50 -5.31 -1.33
N THR A 144 2.39 -5.34 -0.33
CA THR A 144 3.06 -4.15 0.18
C THR A 144 4.53 -4.15 -0.20
N TYR A 145 4.94 -3.11 -0.93
CA TYR A 145 6.28 -2.99 -1.49
C TYR A 145 7.09 -1.91 -0.79
N PHE A 146 8.37 -2.22 -0.58
CA PHE A 146 9.34 -1.27 -0.06
C PHE A 146 10.61 -1.29 -0.92
N TYR A 147 11.29 -0.16 -0.99
CA TYR A 147 12.57 -0.07 -1.64
C TYR A 147 13.57 0.75 -0.84
N LYS A 148 14.84 0.53 -1.10
CA LYS A 148 15.93 1.32 -0.52
C LYS A 148 17.13 1.36 -1.46
N ASP A 149 17.74 2.51 -1.61
CA ASP A 149 19.06 2.62 -2.24
C ASP A 149 20.19 2.37 -1.21
N VAL A 150 21.40 2.13 -1.69
CA VAL A 150 22.58 1.70 -0.89
C VAL A 150 22.80 2.55 0.36
N ASN A 151 22.70 3.87 0.26
CA ASN A 151 22.87 4.79 1.39
C ASN A 151 21.58 5.54 1.73
N GLY A 152 20.45 5.08 1.19
CA GLY A 152 19.16 5.70 1.40
C GLY A 152 18.45 5.18 2.64
N LYS A 153 17.21 5.63 2.79
CA LYS A 153 16.24 5.13 3.75
C LYS A 153 15.23 4.24 3.05
N ILE A 154 14.58 3.35 3.81
CA ILE A 154 13.48 2.51 3.29
C ILE A 154 12.29 3.41 2.97
N LYS A 155 11.68 3.19 1.82
CA LYS A 155 10.50 3.90 1.32
C LYS A 155 9.44 2.91 0.86
N PRO A 156 8.15 3.19 1.06
CA PRO A 156 7.06 2.37 0.54
C PRO A 156 6.78 2.66 -0.93
N CYS A 157 6.10 1.73 -1.61
CA CYS A 157 5.49 1.93 -2.92
C CYS A 157 4.00 1.66 -2.85
N VAL A 158 3.20 2.45 -3.55
CA VAL A 158 1.77 2.20 -3.73
C VAL A 158 1.57 1.08 -4.75
N TRP A 159 0.77 0.08 -4.37
CA TRP A 159 0.46 -1.06 -5.23
C TRP A 159 -0.86 -1.72 -4.82
N ASP A 160 -1.61 -2.24 -5.81
CA ASP A 160 -2.74 -3.16 -5.67
C ASP A 160 -3.91 -2.62 -4.82
N PHE A 161 -4.41 -1.45 -5.18
CA PHE A 161 -5.54 -0.79 -4.52
C PHE A 161 -6.91 -1.14 -5.17
N ASN A 162 -7.07 -2.34 -5.73
CA ASN A 162 -8.28 -2.74 -6.45
C ASN A 162 -9.42 -3.25 -5.55
N ASN A 163 -9.11 -3.68 -4.33
CA ASN A 163 -10.09 -4.14 -3.33
C ASN A 163 -10.41 -3.08 -2.28
N ASP A 164 -10.19 -1.81 -2.62
CA ASP A 164 -10.31 -0.69 -1.69
C ASP A 164 -11.72 -0.11 -1.65
N LEU A 165 -11.93 0.85 -0.75
CA LEU A 165 -13.22 1.54 -0.55
C LEU A 165 -14.41 0.56 -0.42
N GLY A 166 -14.19 -0.57 0.24
CA GLY A 166 -15.22 -1.58 0.42
C GLY A 166 -15.51 -2.43 -0.82
N ASN A 167 -14.73 -2.31 -1.91
CA ASN A 167 -14.87 -3.18 -3.09
C ASN A 167 -14.33 -4.59 -2.81
N ILE A 168 -14.87 -5.21 -1.77
CA ILE A 168 -14.48 -6.54 -1.30
C ILE A 168 -15.72 -7.41 -1.11
N SER A 169 -15.66 -8.65 -1.59
CA SER A 169 -16.71 -9.63 -1.36
C SER A 169 -16.48 -10.30 -0.01
N THR A 170 -17.19 -9.85 1.01
CA THR A 170 -17.10 -10.36 2.37
C THR A 170 -18.46 -10.31 3.06
N ASP A 171 -18.72 -11.31 3.93
CA ASP A 171 -19.88 -11.31 4.82
C ASP A 171 -19.60 -10.53 6.13
N ASN A 172 -18.38 -10.04 6.33
CA ASN A 172 -18.01 -9.30 7.50
C ASN A 172 -18.18 -7.79 7.24
N GLU A 173 -19.16 -7.17 7.87
CA GLU A 173 -19.43 -5.73 7.72
C GLU A 173 -18.23 -4.84 8.11
N ASP A 174 -17.37 -5.30 9.01
CA ASP A 174 -16.18 -4.54 9.45
C ASP A 174 -15.15 -4.39 8.31
N ASP A 175 -15.14 -5.31 7.34
CA ASP A 175 -14.15 -5.27 6.25
C ASP A 175 -14.45 -4.17 5.21
N PHE A 176 -15.69 -3.70 5.12
CA PHE A 176 -16.07 -2.60 4.20
C PHE A 176 -16.53 -1.33 4.92
N HIS A 177 -16.37 -1.28 6.24
CA HIS A 177 -16.84 -0.13 7.01
C HIS A 177 -15.87 1.04 6.92
N ILE A 178 -16.35 2.19 6.43
CA ILE A 178 -15.51 3.41 6.28
C ILE A 178 -15.14 4.09 7.60
N ARG A 179 -15.64 3.61 8.74
CA ARG A 179 -15.55 4.24 10.07
C ARG A 179 -14.54 3.56 11.00
N GLN A 180 -13.43 3.09 10.44
CA GLN A 180 -12.33 2.50 11.23
C GLN A 180 -10.97 2.83 10.60
N PHE A 181 -9.90 2.74 11.39
CA PHE A 181 -8.53 2.76 10.87
C PHE A 181 -8.10 1.34 10.50
N VAL A 182 -7.60 1.16 9.28
CA VAL A 182 -7.20 -0.16 8.75
C VAL A 182 -5.71 -0.44 8.92
N SER A 183 -4.86 0.57 8.79
CA SER A 183 -3.40 0.41 8.85
C SER A 183 -2.82 0.36 10.27
N VAL A 184 -3.61 0.71 11.29
CA VAL A 184 -3.13 0.77 12.70
C VAL A 184 -2.72 -0.58 13.27
N GLN A 185 -3.16 -1.69 12.68
CA GLN A 185 -2.79 -3.05 13.08
C GLN A 185 -1.75 -3.68 12.16
N ALA A 186 -1.38 -3.00 11.08
CA ALA A 186 -0.39 -3.49 10.15
C ALA A 186 1.00 -3.57 10.82
N PRO A 187 1.80 -4.60 10.54
CA PRO A 187 2.97 -4.97 11.31
C PRO A 187 3.90 -3.83 11.72
N TRP A 188 4.52 -3.15 10.78
CA TRP A 188 5.43 -2.06 11.08
C TRP A 188 4.68 -0.80 11.56
N PHE A 189 3.55 -0.50 10.91
CA PHE A 189 2.76 0.69 11.23
C PHE A 189 2.24 0.67 12.67
N TRP A 190 1.83 -0.50 13.19
CA TRP A 190 1.42 -0.68 14.58
C TRP A 190 2.48 -0.22 15.60
N MET A 191 3.77 -0.38 15.26
CA MET A 191 4.84 0.13 16.11
C MET A 191 5.13 1.61 15.86
N MET A 192 5.12 2.03 14.58
CA MET A 192 5.43 3.42 14.20
C MET A 192 4.43 4.41 14.78
N ILE A 193 3.14 4.09 14.80
CA ILE A 193 2.09 4.95 15.38
C ILE A 193 2.19 5.13 16.89
N LYS A 194 3.08 4.44 17.59
CA LYS A 194 3.37 4.73 19.00
C LYS A 194 4.22 5.98 19.19
N ASP A 195 4.98 6.39 18.17
CA ASP A 195 5.74 7.63 18.20
C ASP A 195 4.81 8.83 17.95
N GLU A 196 4.68 9.69 18.96
CA GLU A 196 3.87 10.90 18.89
C GLU A 196 4.30 11.84 17.75
N ASN A 197 5.60 11.92 17.46
CA ASN A 197 6.10 12.74 16.36
C ASN A 197 5.62 12.21 15.00
N TYR A 198 5.59 10.88 14.84
CA TYR A 198 5.07 10.27 13.61
C TYR A 198 3.56 10.48 13.46
N ILE A 199 2.79 10.34 14.53
CA ILE A 199 1.35 10.63 14.52
C ILE A 199 1.08 12.10 14.19
N ASN A 200 1.80 13.03 14.82
CA ASN A 200 1.64 14.46 14.51
C ASN A 200 1.99 14.75 13.04
N LEU A 201 3.03 14.14 12.49
CA LEU A 201 3.38 14.25 11.08
C LEU A 201 2.23 13.76 10.17
N ILE A 202 1.65 12.59 10.45
CA ILE A 202 0.49 12.07 9.70
C ILE A 202 -0.67 13.07 9.73
N ILE A 203 -1.02 13.59 10.91
CA ILE A 203 -2.15 14.51 11.08
C ILE A 203 -1.91 15.81 10.31
N ASP A 204 -0.72 16.39 10.42
CA ASP A 204 -0.38 17.65 9.76
C ASP A 204 -0.38 17.49 8.23
N ARG A 205 0.23 16.41 7.70
CA ARG A 205 0.24 16.12 6.26
C ARG A 205 -1.14 15.79 5.71
N TYR A 206 -1.94 15.03 6.45
CA TYR A 206 -3.33 14.77 6.07
C TYR A 206 -4.12 16.08 5.92
N ARG A 207 -4.00 17.00 6.88
CA ARG A 207 -4.65 18.31 6.82
C ARG A 207 -4.17 19.15 5.66
N GLU A 208 -2.88 19.10 5.35
CA GLU A 208 -2.31 19.76 4.16
C GLU A 208 -2.93 19.19 2.88
N PHE A 209 -2.99 17.87 2.75
CA PHE A 209 -3.59 17.21 1.58
C PHE A 209 -5.08 17.50 1.44
N ARG A 210 -5.82 17.62 2.54
CA ARG A 210 -7.24 18.01 2.55
C ARG A 210 -7.49 19.43 2.05
N GLN A 211 -6.50 20.32 2.17
CA GLN A 211 -6.58 21.67 1.60
C GLN A 211 -6.20 21.72 0.11
N GLY A 212 -5.72 20.64 -0.44
CA GLY A 212 -5.23 20.55 -1.81
C GLY A 212 -5.74 19.31 -2.53
N ILE A 213 -4.83 18.37 -2.78
CA ILE A 213 -5.05 17.21 -3.64
C ILE A 213 -6.20 16.30 -3.16
N LEU A 214 -6.43 16.19 -1.86
CA LEU A 214 -7.52 15.41 -1.26
C LEU A 214 -8.75 16.26 -0.92
N SER A 215 -8.86 17.50 -1.40
CA SER A 215 -10.10 18.25 -1.22
C SER A 215 -11.26 17.60 -1.97
N ASN A 216 -12.47 17.70 -1.43
CA ASN A 216 -13.66 17.14 -2.10
C ASN A 216 -13.80 17.69 -3.52
N GLU A 217 -13.53 18.98 -3.72
CA GLU A 217 -13.58 19.62 -5.04
C GLU A 217 -12.63 18.98 -6.04
N ASN A 218 -11.35 18.78 -5.66
CA ASN A 218 -10.36 18.17 -6.54
C ASN A 218 -10.68 16.69 -6.86
N ILE A 219 -11.14 15.95 -5.87
CA ILE A 219 -11.52 14.54 -6.05
C ILE A 219 -12.71 14.42 -7.00
N LEU A 220 -13.78 15.20 -6.76
CA LEU A 220 -14.96 15.16 -7.61
C LEU A 220 -14.62 15.62 -9.04
N GLN A 221 -13.81 16.64 -9.20
CA GLN A 221 -13.36 17.08 -10.53
C GLN A 221 -12.54 15.99 -11.23
N TYR A 222 -11.61 15.33 -10.52
CA TYR A 222 -10.81 14.25 -11.08
C TYR A 222 -11.68 13.06 -11.54
N ILE A 223 -12.64 12.65 -10.73
CA ILE A 223 -13.57 11.56 -11.08
C ILE A 223 -14.38 11.96 -12.31
N GLN A 224 -14.90 13.18 -12.36
CA GLN A 224 -15.63 13.70 -13.51
C GLN A 224 -14.76 13.69 -14.77
N ASP A 225 -13.56 14.26 -14.71
CA ASP A 225 -12.64 14.34 -15.85
C ASP A 225 -12.31 12.94 -16.42
N VAL A 226 -12.07 11.96 -15.54
CA VAL A 226 -11.79 10.57 -15.95
C VAL A 226 -13.02 9.92 -16.58
N THR A 227 -14.20 10.12 -16.01
CA THR A 227 -15.47 9.58 -16.53
C THR A 227 -15.78 10.17 -17.91
N GLU A 228 -15.63 11.49 -18.07
CA GLU A 228 -15.81 12.16 -19.35
C GLU A 228 -14.78 11.69 -20.41
N TYR A 229 -13.53 11.50 -20.01
CA TYR A 229 -12.48 10.99 -20.88
C TYR A 229 -12.77 9.58 -21.38
N GLN A 230 -13.29 8.71 -20.52
CA GLN A 230 -13.67 7.35 -20.90
C GLN A 230 -14.85 7.34 -21.87
N GLY A 231 -15.86 8.16 -21.63
CA GLY A 231 -17.02 8.33 -22.52
C GLY A 231 -17.58 6.99 -23.01
N GLU A 232 -17.90 6.89 -24.30
CA GLU A 232 -18.46 5.67 -24.93
C GLU A 232 -17.56 4.43 -24.85
N ALA A 233 -16.30 4.57 -24.44
CA ALA A 233 -15.42 3.41 -24.27
C ALA A 233 -15.88 2.51 -23.13
N VAL A 234 -16.63 3.03 -22.15
CA VAL A 234 -17.24 2.29 -21.06
C VAL A 234 -18.22 1.24 -21.59
N ASP A 235 -19.15 1.65 -22.47
CA ASP A 235 -20.15 0.74 -23.06
C ASP A 235 -19.49 -0.37 -23.86
N ARG A 236 -18.46 -0.01 -24.65
CA ARG A 236 -17.71 -0.99 -25.42
C ARG A 236 -16.94 -1.97 -24.52
N ASN A 237 -16.43 -1.50 -23.39
CA ASN A 237 -15.75 -2.35 -22.41
C ASN A 237 -16.70 -3.42 -21.84
N TYR A 238 -17.86 -3.02 -21.40
CA TYR A 238 -18.85 -3.98 -20.88
C TYR A 238 -19.38 -4.93 -21.94
N ALA A 239 -19.56 -4.46 -23.17
CA ALA A 239 -19.96 -5.30 -24.31
C ALA A 239 -18.87 -6.36 -24.63
N VAL A 240 -17.59 -5.99 -24.58
CA VAL A 240 -16.49 -6.92 -24.86
C VAL A 240 -16.33 -7.98 -23.79
N TRP A 241 -16.43 -7.59 -22.51
CA TRP A 241 -16.19 -8.50 -21.39
C TRP A 241 -17.45 -9.21 -20.90
N GLY A 242 -18.62 -8.85 -21.45
CA GLY A 242 -19.91 -9.44 -21.09
C GLY A 242 -20.29 -9.21 -19.63
N TYR A 243 -19.81 -8.13 -19.00
CA TYR A 243 -20.16 -7.81 -17.64
C TYR A 243 -21.64 -7.44 -17.54
N SER A 244 -22.27 -7.87 -16.48
CA SER A 244 -23.68 -7.58 -16.19
C SER A 244 -23.79 -6.84 -14.86
N PHE A 245 -24.52 -5.72 -14.86
CA PHE A 245 -24.91 -5.05 -13.61
C PHE A 245 -26.11 -5.73 -12.92
N ASN A 246 -26.60 -6.85 -13.41
CA ASN A 246 -27.57 -7.66 -12.70
C ASN A 246 -26.84 -8.63 -11.76
N SER A 247 -26.96 -8.41 -10.44
CA SER A 247 -26.30 -9.21 -9.41
C SER A 247 -26.64 -10.71 -9.46
N GLU A 248 -27.82 -11.09 -10.00
CA GLU A 248 -28.18 -12.48 -10.19
C GLU A 248 -27.29 -13.22 -11.22
N ASN A 249 -26.69 -12.48 -12.13
CA ASN A 249 -25.80 -13.00 -13.19
C ASN A 249 -24.31 -12.96 -12.80
N LEU A 250 -23.96 -12.37 -11.67
CA LEU A 250 -22.60 -12.33 -11.19
C LEU A 250 -22.20 -13.63 -10.50
N ASP A 251 -20.98 -14.09 -10.74
CA ASP A 251 -20.42 -15.18 -9.94
C ASP A 251 -20.10 -14.70 -8.50
N SER A 252 -19.97 -15.64 -7.59
CA SER A 252 -19.77 -15.34 -6.16
C SER A 252 -18.49 -14.52 -5.87
N ARG A 253 -17.54 -14.46 -6.78
CA ARG A 253 -16.28 -13.69 -6.62
C ARG A 253 -16.43 -12.23 -7.03
N ASN A 254 -17.41 -11.97 -7.89
CA ASN A 254 -17.70 -10.64 -8.43
C ASN A 254 -18.92 -9.99 -7.78
N LYS A 255 -19.56 -10.67 -6.84
CA LYS A 255 -20.76 -10.21 -6.14
C LYS A 255 -20.38 -9.66 -4.77
N LEU A 256 -20.82 -8.44 -4.49
CA LEU A 256 -20.69 -7.83 -3.18
C LEU A 256 -21.76 -8.31 -2.21
N HIS A 257 -21.46 -8.35 -0.94
CA HIS A 257 -22.38 -8.67 0.14
C HIS A 257 -22.46 -7.49 1.13
N PRO A 258 -23.67 -7.15 1.65
CA PRO A 258 -24.97 -7.68 1.21
C PRO A 258 -25.32 -7.27 -0.23
N ASP A 259 -26.34 -7.94 -0.81
CA ASP A 259 -26.68 -7.82 -2.23
C ASP A 259 -26.98 -6.38 -2.68
N GLU A 260 -27.49 -5.56 -1.78
CA GLU A 260 -27.81 -4.15 -2.02
C GLU A 260 -26.58 -3.29 -2.36
N ARG A 261 -25.39 -3.79 -2.12
CA ARG A 261 -24.12 -3.12 -2.48
C ARG A 261 -23.75 -3.28 -3.95
N ASN A 262 -24.43 -4.20 -4.68
CA ASN A 262 -24.13 -4.40 -6.09
C ASN A 262 -24.83 -3.33 -6.94
N PRO A 263 -24.07 -2.47 -7.66
CA PRO A 263 -24.68 -1.41 -8.48
C PRO A 263 -25.43 -1.99 -9.68
N GLU A 264 -26.49 -1.31 -10.08
CA GLU A 264 -27.32 -1.70 -11.23
C GLU A 264 -26.90 -1.01 -12.55
N SER A 265 -25.97 -0.05 -12.47
CA SER A 265 -25.40 0.64 -13.65
C SER A 265 -23.97 1.13 -13.39
N TYR A 266 -23.29 1.54 -14.45
CA TYR A 266 -21.98 2.18 -14.34
C TYR A 266 -22.04 3.50 -13.57
N GLU A 267 -23.05 4.30 -13.84
CA GLU A 267 -23.28 5.58 -13.17
C GLU A 267 -23.50 5.37 -11.66
N GLU A 268 -24.25 4.35 -11.30
CA GLU A 268 -24.45 3.99 -9.90
C GLU A 268 -23.15 3.50 -9.25
N ALA A 269 -22.37 2.69 -9.94
CA ALA A 269 -21.06 2.24 -9.44
C ALA A 269 -20.10 3.40 -9.20
N VAL A 270 -20.04 4.38 -10.11
CA VAL A 270 -19.23 5.61 -9.95
C VAL A 270 -19.78 6.44 -8.78
N GLY A 271 -21.10 6.56 -8.66
CA GLY A 271 -21.76 7.26 -7.55
C GLY A 271 -21.40 6.64 -6.21
N GLN A 272 -21.56 5.32 -6.05
CA GLN A 272 -21.23 4.60 -4.83
C GLN A 272 -19.75 4.77 -4.46
N MET A 273 -18.83 4.58 -5.40
CA MET A 273 -17.39 4.79 -5.16
C MET A 273 -17.11 6.22 -4.70
N THR A 274 -17.76 7.20 -5.31
CA THR A 274 -17.61 8.62 -4.96
C THR A 274 -18.11 8.89 -3.55
N ASP A 275 -19.30 8.40 -3.23
CA ASP A 275 -19.93 8.59 -1.92
C ASP A 275 -19.11 7.93 -0.80
N GLU A 276 -18.59 6.72 -1.04
CA GLU A 276 -17.70 6.01 -0.12
C GLU A 276 -16.40 6.80 0.12
N LEU A 277 -15.76 7.30 -0.92
CA LEU A 277 -14.52 8.07 -0.80
C LEU A 277 -14.75 9.40 -0.06
N ILE A 278 -15.80 10.14 -0.40
CA ILE A 278 -16.12 11.40 0.28
C ILE A 278 -16.52 11.14 1.75
N GLY A 279 -17.36 10.14 1.99
CA GLY A 279 -17.75 9.75 3.35
C GLY A 279 -16.55 9.29 4.19
N ARG A 280 -15.57 8.62 3.56
CA ARG A 280 -14.32 8.24 4.20
C ARG A 280 -13.49 9.45 4.60
N LEU A 281 -13.35 10.43 3.73
CA LEU A 281 -12.62 11.66 4.01
C LEU A 281 -13.30 12.48 5.11
N GLU A 282 -14.62 12.58 5.10
CA GLU A 282 -15.37 13.26 6.17
C GLU A 282 -15.15 12.57 7.52
N TRP A 283 -15.18 11.25 7.53
CA TRP A 283 -14.89 10.49 8.75
C TRP A 283 -13.45 10.72 9.24
N LEU A 284 -12.47 10.75 8.34
CA LEU A 284 -11.07 11.03 8.69
C LEU A 284 -10.91 12.47 9.19
N ASP A 285 -11.60 13.46 8.61
CA ASP A 285 -11.58 14.85 9.06
C ASP A 285 -12.02 14.96 10.55
N GLU A 286 -13.01 14.16 10.95
CA GLU A 286 -13.51 14.14 12.32
C GLU A 286 -12.65 13.30 13.27
N ASN A 287 -11.97 12.26 12.76
CA ASN A 287 -11.37 11.23 13.59
C ASN A 287 -9.85 11.13 13.52
N ILE A 288 -9.16 11.87 12.64
CA ILE A 288 -7.70 11.73 12.47
C ILE A 288 -6.92 11.96 13.78
N GLU A 289 -7.40 12.83 14.66
CA GLU A 289 -6.81 13.09 15.97
C GLU A 289 -6.92 11.88 16.93
N VAL A 290 -7.85 10.96 16.68
CA VAL A 290 -8.02 9.74 17.49
C VAL A 290 -6.78 8.84 17.38
N LEU A 291 -5.98 8.98 16.31
CA LEU A 291 -4.70 8.28 16.20
C LEU A 291 -3.78 8.53 17.40
N LYS A 292 -3.89 9.67 18.08
CA LYS A 292 -3.09 9.99 19.27
C LYS A 292 -3.31 9.01 20.44
N GLN A 293 -4.42 8.28 20.46
CA GLN A 293 -4.64 7.23 21.47
C GLN A 293 -3.62 6.09 21.41
N TYR A 294 -2.97 5.88 20.24
CA TYR A 294 -1.98 4.85 20.06
C TYR A 294 -0.57 5.27 20.49
N CYS A 295 -0.36 6.57 20.76
CA CYS A 295 0.92 7.08 21.24
C CYS A 295 1.33 6.43 22.54
N HIS A 296 2.56 5.95 22.59
CA HIS A 296 3.11 5.32 23.78
C HIS A 296 4.63 5.52 23.79
N GLU A 297 5.11 6.35 24.72
CA GLU A 297 6.55 6.59 24.85
C GLU A 297 7.33 5.30 25.13
N SER A 298 8.47 5.17 24.46
CA SER A 298 9.42 4.09 24.73
C SER A 298 9.95 4.13 26.17
N ALA A 299 10.42 3.00 26.66
CA ALA A 299 10.97 2.92 28.02
C ALA A 299 12.13 3.89 28.23
N VAL A 300 13.00 4.06 27.23
CA VAL A 300 14.16 4.97 27.30
C VAL A 300 13.70 6.43 27.38
N LYS A 301 12.77 6.84 26.54
CA LYS A 301 12.23 8.21 26.55
C LYS A 301 11.53 8.52 27.86
N LYS A 302 10.74 7.58 28.38
CA LYS A 302 9.99 7.72 29.62
C LYS A 302 10.87 7.90 30.87
N PHE A 303 12.04 7.24 30.91
CA PHE A 303 12.93 7.30 32.10
C PHE A 303 14.05 8.32 32.00
N ASN A 304 14.24 8.99 30.87
CA ASN A 304 15.25 10.02 30.66
C ASN A 304 14.68 11.45 30.76
N HIS A 305 13.49 11.62 31.27
CA HIS A 305 12.87 12.92 31.59
C HIS A 305 13.10 13.30 33.05
#